data_a153a494cc22479f70a2f0ab1ae91fd1
#
_entry.id   a153a494cc22479f70a2f0ab1ae91fd1
#
_cell.length_a   1.000
_cell.length_b   1.000
_cell.length_c   1.000
_cell.angle_alpha   90.00
_cell.angle_beta   90.00
_cell.angle_gamma   90.00
#
_symmetry.space_group_name_H-M   'P 1'
#
loop_
_entity.id
_entity.type
_entity.pdbx_description
1 polymer ?
#
loop_
_entity_poly.entity_id
_entity_poly.type
_entity_poly.pdbx_seq_one_letter_code
_entity_poly.pdbx_strand_id
1 'polypeptide(L)'
;MSYVVVGHEALAAAAAQVAGIGSGLRCANVLAAAPTSSLLAAGGDEVSAAIAALFAEHGRAYQTVSAQLEAFHDDFIRNLTSSSAAYASAEALNVAPLQLLLDVVNAPTEALLGRPLIGNGADGASGAQGQAGGAGGILLGNGGNGGNSSDPGAAGGPGGSAGLIGNGGRGGTGATGGVGGAGGSGGWLLGSGGNGGTGGLGAAGGRGGDAVLFGNGGAGGAGGVGAPGTVGVAGGTGGAGGAGGTGGLVGSGGHGGAGGDGG
;
A
#
# COMPACT_ATOMS: atom_id res chain seq x y z
N MET A 1 19.38 16.42 17.20
CA MET A 1 19.55 15.02 16.79
C MET A 1 18.94 14.88 15.42
N SER A 2 19.69 14.38 14.43
CA SER A 2 19.12 14.09 13.11
C SER A 2 18.50 12.70 13.15
N TYR A 3 17.25 12.60 12.74
CA TYR A 3 16.55 11.32 12.59
C TYR A 3 16.86 10.76 11.19
N VAL A 4 17.21 9.48 11.14
CA VAL A 4 17.32 8.73 9.89
C VAL A 4 16.10 7.81 9.80
N VAL A 5 15.29 8.00 8.78
CA VAL A 5 14.17 7.10 8.48
C VAL A 5 14.67 6.07 7.48
N VAL A 6 14.69 4.81 7.89
CA VAL A 6 15.10 3.69 7.04
C VAL A 6 13.87 2.84 6.71
N GLY A 7 13.53 2.76 5.43
CA GLY A 7 12.52 1.81 4.96
C GLY A 7 13.09 0.38 4.96
N HIS A 8 12.90 -0.37 6.03
CA HIS A 8 13.42 -1.74 6.14
C HIS A 8 12.89 -2.67 5.03
N GLU A 9 11.67 -2.46 4.57
CA GLU A 9 11.09 -3.21 3.45
C GLU A 9 11.82 -2.90 2.13
N ALA A 10 12.18 -1.63 1.88
CA ALA A 10 12.95 -1.23 0.71
C ALA A 10 14.35 -1.85 0.73
N LEU A 11 14.97 -1.94 1.92
CA LEU A 11 16.25 -2.58 2.11
C LEU A 11 16.19 -4.09 1.84
N ALA A 12 15.15 -4.77 2.31
CA ALA A 12 14.90 -6.18 2.02
C ALA A 12 14.67 -6.43 0.52
N ALA A 13 13.89 -5.57 -0.14
CA ALA A 13 13.67 -5.66 -1.59
C ALA A 13 14.95 -5.45 -2.38
N ALA A 14 15.80 -4.49 -1.99
CA ALA A 14 17.10 -4.28 -2.59
C ALA A 14 18.02 -5.50 -2.42
N ALA A 15 18.05 -6.13 -1.24
CA ALA A 15 18.80 -7.36 -1.01
C ALA A 15 18.36 -8.49 -1.95
N ALA A 16 17.05 -8.66 -2.17
CA ALA A 16 16.52 -9.66 -3.09
C ALA A 16 16.91 -9.39 -4.55
N GLN A 17 16.89 -8.12 -4.99
CA GLN A 17 17.33 -7.73 -6.34
C GLN A 17 18.83 -8.02 -6.55
N VAL A 18 19.65 -7.64 -5.58
CA VAL A 18 21.10 -7.90 -5.62
C VAL A 18 21.38 -9.41 -5.64
N ALA A 19 20.65 -10.23 -4.89
CA ALA A 19 20.73 -11.70 -4.94
C ALA A 19 20.40 -12.25 -6.33
N GLY A 20 19.42 -11.66 -7.01
CA GLY A 20 19.06 -12.02 -8.40
C GLY A 20 20.21 -11.77 -9.37
N ILE A 21 20.91 -10.64 -9.26
CA ILE A 21 22.09 -10.31 -10.06
C ILE A 21 23.21 -11.35 -9.83
N GLY A 22 23.48 -11.69 -8.56
CA GLY A 22 24.48 -12.72 -8.22
C GLY A 22 24.17 -14.08 -8.83
N SER A 23 22.90 -14.48 -8.82
CA SER A 23 22.46 -15.73 -9.43
C SER A 23 22.69 -15.76 -10.95
N GLY A 24 22.37 -14.66 -11.62
CA GLY A 24 22.61 -14.51 -13.08
C GLY A 24 24.09 -14.57 -13.43
N LEU A 25 24.92 -13.87 -12.68
CA LEU A 25 26.37 -13.86 -12.89
C LEU A 25 26.99 -15.25 -12.65
N ARG A 26 26.57 -15.95 -11.61
CA ARG A 26 27.02 -17.33 -11.31
C ARG A 26 26.66 -18.28 -12.46
N CYS A 27 25.45 -18.19 -12.99
CA CYS A 27 25.04 -19.00 -14.15
C CYS A 27 25.92 -18.72 -15.38
N ALA A 28 26.18 -17.44 -15.69
CA ALA A 28 27.05 -17.05 -16.80
C ALA A 28 28.49 -17.56 -16.61
N ASN A 29 29.06 -17.44 -15.43
CA ASN A 29 30.41 -17.91 -15.09
C ASN A 29 30.54 -19.43 -15.24
N VAL A 30 29.55 -20.20 -14.78
CA VAL A 30 29.53 -21.67 -14.94
C VAL A 30 29.50 -22.06 -16.42
N LEU A 31 28.68 -21.37 -17.23
CA LEU A 31 28.62 -21.64 -18.68
C LEU A 31 29.92 -21.26 -19.40
N ALA A 32 30.61 -20.21 -18.95
CA ALA A 32 31.87 -19.75 -19.55
C ALA A 32 33.10 -20.59 -19.10
N ALA A 33 33.03 -21.29 -17.99
CA ALA A 33 34.20 -21.97 -17.38
C ALA A 33 34.85 -22.99 -18.32
N ALA A 34 34.11 -23.96 -18.85
CA ALA A 34 34.65 -25.01 -19.68
C ALA A 34 35.20 -24.48 -21.02
N PRO A 35 34.47 -23.66 -21.81
CA PRO A 35 34.98 -23.18 -23.10
C PRO A 35 36.20 -22.25 -22.98
N THR A 36 36.40 -21.56 -21.84
CA THR A 36 37.54 -20.64 -21.70
C THR A 36 38.77 -21.25 -21.04
N SER A 37 38.58 -22.31 -20.21
CA SER A 37 39.70 -22.97 -19.52
C SER A 37 40.26 -24.20 -20.20
N SER A 38 39.60 -24.72 -21.26
CA SER A 38 40.02 -25.91 -22.00
C SER A 38 40.07 -25.63 -23.52
N LEU A 39 40.80 -24.59 -23.93
CA LEU A 39 40.99 -24.24 -25.30
C LEU A 39 41.88 -25.29 -26.04
N LEU A 40 41.46 -25.71 -27.23
CA LEU A 40 42.28 -26.50 -28.12
C LEU A 40 43.18 -25.57 -28.94
N ALA A 41 44.41 -26.01 -29.17
CA ALA A 41 45.35 -25.33 -30.08
C ALA A 41 44.77 -25.25 -31.50
N ALA A 42 44.88 -24.11 -32.15
CA ALA A 42 44.38 -23.89 -33.51
C ALA A 42 45.16 -24.68 -34.59
N GLY A 43 46.39 -25.07 -34.27
CA GLY A 43 47.26 -25.89 -35.11
C GLY A 43 48.15 -26.82 -34.30
N GLY A 44 48.88 -27.74 -34.95
CA GLY A 44 49.80 -28.66 -34.33
C GLY A 44 51.19 -28.09 -34.03
N ASP A 45 51.36 -26.76 -34.10
CA ASP A 45 52.62 -26.06 -33.86
C ASP A 45 52.74 -25.53 -32.43
N GLU A 46 53.99 -25.27 -32.02
CA GLU A 46 54.33 -24.86 -30.66
C GLU A 46 53.74 -23.49 -30.30
N VAL A 47 53.57 -22.58 -31.24
CA VAL A 47 53.03 -21.25 -31.03
C VAL A 47 51.51 -21.35 -30.73
N SER A 48 50.78 -22.13 -31.55
CA SER A 48 49.36 -22.38 -31.34
C SER A 48 49.11 -23.03 -29.97
N ALA A 49 49.96 -23.99 -29.55
CA ALA A 49 49.87 -24.63 -28.26
C ALA A 49 50.15 -23.65 -27.10
N ALA A 50 51.16 -22.80 -27.23
CA ALA A 50 51.49 -21.78 -26.22
C ALA A 50 50.38 -20.74 -26.04
N ILE A 51 49.77 -20.29 -27.15
CA ILE A 51 48.65 -19.37 -27.12
C ILE A 51 47.42 -20.00 -26.44
N ALA A 52 47.08 -21.24 -26.76
CA ALA A 52 45.97 -21.97 -26.15
C ALA A 52 46.21 -22.13 -24.62
N ALA A 53 47.44 -22.45 -24.20
CA ALA A 53 47.82 -22.55 -22.80
C ALA A 53 47.66 -21.21 -22.04
N LEU A 54 48.09 -20.10 -22.67
CA LEU A 54 47.98 -18.75 -22.09
C LEU A 54 46.52 -18.37 -21.85
N PHE A 55 45.64 -18.57 -22.83
CA PHE A 55 44.22 -18.26 -22.66
C PHE A 55 43.53 -19.18 -21.65
N ALA A 56 43.88 -20.47 -21.62
CA ALA A 56 43.36 -21.40 -20.61
C ALA A 56 43.80 -21.04 -19.20
N GLU A 57 45.02 -20.55 -19.01
CA GLU A 57 45.53 -20.03 -17.73
C GLU A 57 44.79 -18.76 -17.32
N HIS A 58 44.59 -17.83 -18.22
CA HIS A 58 43.80 -16.63 -17.96
C HIS A 58 42.36 -16.98 -17.56
N GLY A 59 41.72 -17.92 -18.25
CA GLY A 59 40.39 -18.43 -17.93
C GLY A 59 40.31 -18.99 -16.50
N ARG A 60 41.32 -19.78 -16.09
CA ARG A 60 41.38 -20.32 -14.71
C ARG A 60 41.63 -19.23 -13.66
N ALA A 61 42.50 -18.27 -13.96
CA ALA A 61 42.71 -17.11 -13.08
C ALA A 61 41.42 -16.30 -12.89
N TYR A 62 40.67 -16.06 -13.96
CA TYR A 62 39.36 -15.42 -13.91
C TYR A 62 38.37 -16.19 -13.01
N GLN A 63 38.29 -17.51 -13.14
CA GLN A 63 37.39 -18.34 -12.30
C GLN A 63 37.76 -18.25 -10.80
N THR A 64 39.03 -18.12 -10.48
CA THR A 64 39.50 -17.93 -9.09
C THR A 64 39.00 -16.58 -8.54
N VAL A 65 39.14 -15.49 -9.29
CA VAL A 65 38.67 -14.16 -8.89
C VAL A 65 37.13 -14.13 -8.81
N SER A 66 36.47 -14.79 -9.76
CA SER A 66 35.00 -14.93 -9.76
C SER A 66 34.48 -15.59 -8.51
N ALA A 67 35.09 -16.69 -8.06
CA ALA A 67 34.71 -17.38 -6.81
C ALA A 67 34.88 -16.49 -5.57
N GLN A 68 35.94 -15.67 -5.51
CA GLN A 68 36.13 -14.71 -4.42
C GLN A 68 35.08 -13.62 -4.44
N LEU A 69 34.73 -13.12 -5.62
CA LEU A 69 33.69 -12.09 -5.77
C LEU A 69 32.30 -12.63 -5.40
N GLU A 70 32.00 -13.88 -5.76
CA GLU A 70 30.75 -14.56 -5.36
C GLU A 70 30.66 -14.67 -3.83
N ALA A 71 31.72 -15.06 -3.14
CA ALA A 71 31.74 -15.14 -1.68
C ALA A 71 31.51 -13.75 -1.05
N PHE A 72 32.16 -12.71 -1.56
CA PHE A 72 31.95 -11.33 -1.10
C PHE A 72 30.51 -10.87 -1.33
N HIS A 73 29.94 -11.18 -2.50
CA HIS A 73 28.58 -10.84 -2.83
C HIS A 73 27.55 -11.52 -1.91
N ASP A 74 27.74 -12.79 -1.60
CA ASP A 74 26.90 -13.54 -0.66
C ASP A 74 27.00 -12.95 0.75
N ASP A 75 28.20 -12.56 1.21
CA ASP A 75 28.39 -11.88 2.49
C ASP A 75 27.70 -10.52 2.52
N PHE A 76 27.77 -9.75 1.44
CA PHE A 76 27.09 -8.47 1.32
C PHE A 76 25.58 -8.63 1.44
N ILE A 77 24.98 -9.60 0.73
CA ILE A 77 23.54 -9.89 0.81
C ILE A 77 23.14 -10.29 2.23
N ARG A 78 23.93 -11.18 2.90
CA ARG A 78 23.66 -11.57 4.30
C ARG A 78 23.66 -10.37 5.23
N ASN A 79 24.65 -9.49 5.11
CA ASN A 79 24.76 -8.28 5.92
C ASN A 79 23.60 -7.31 5.68
N LEU A 80 23.18 -7.13 4.43
CA LEU A 80 22.04 -6.28 4.07
C LEU A 80 20.72 -6.81 4.64
N THR A 81 20.51 -8.12 4.54
CA THR A 81 19.32 -8.79 5.09
C THR A 81 19.28 -8.72 6.62
N SER A 82 20.43 -8.96 7.28
CA SER A 82 20.50 -8.88 8.74
C SER A 82 20.29 -7.47 9.25
N SER A 83 20.78 -6.47 8.54
CA SER A 83 20.56 -5.05 8.86
C SER A 83 19.06 -4.69 8.73
N SER A 84 18.39 -5.14 7.66
CA SER A 84 16.95 -4.95 7.50
C SER A 84 16.16 -5.55 8.68
N ALA A 85 16.49 -6.77 9.09
CA ALA A 85 15.84 -7.42 10.24
C ALA A 85 16.11 -6.70 11.57
N ALA A 86 17.33 -6.16 11.75
CA ALA A 86 17.68 -5.39 12.95
C ALA A 86 16.87 -4.09 13.04
N TYR A 87 16.69 -3.37 11.93
CA TYR A 87 15.84 -2.18 11.89
C TYR A 87 14.38 -2.52 12.19
N ALA A 88 13.83 -3.58 11.56
CA ALA A 88 12.46 -4.03 11.84
C ALA A 88 12.25 -4.38 13.31
N SER A 89 13.22 -5.07 13.93
CA SER A 89 13.18 -5.41 15.35
C SER A 89 13.25 -4.18 16.25
N ALA A 90 14.10 -3.20 15.91
CA ALA A 90 14.19 -1.95 16.67
C ALA A 90 12.89 -1.12 16.59
N GLU A 91 12.25 -1.06 15.43
CA GLU A 91 10.94 -0.42 15.27
C GLU A 91 9.86 -1.12 16.11
N ALA A 92 9.80 -2.45 16.08
CA ALA A 92 8.85 -3.22 16.88
C ALA A 92 9.04 -2.99 18.39
N LEU A 93 10.29 -2.94 18.87
CA LEU A 93 10.60 -2.66 20.26
C LEU A 93 10.24 -1.24 20.70
N ASN A 94 10.27 -0.27 19.80
CA ASN A 94 9.87 1.11 20.09
C ASN A 94 8.34 1.28 20.14
N VAL A 95 7.59 0.49 19.38
CA VAL A 95 6.11 0.56 19.32
C VAL A 95 5.46 -0.16 20.51
N ALA A 96 6.03 -1.29 20.95
CA ALA A 96 5.43 -2.13 21.98
C ALA A 96 5.15 -1.42 23.33
N PRO A 97 6.05 -0.60 23.91
CA PRO A 97 5.77 0.11 25.16
C PRO A 97 4.65 1.17 25.02
N LEU A 98 4.59 1.84 23.86
CA LEU A 98 3.54 2.82 23.58
C LEU A 98 2.18 2.15 23.46
N GLN A 99 2.11 0.98 22.82
CA GLN A 99 0.88 0.21 22.68
C GLN A 99 0.36 -0.23 24.07
N LEU A 100 1.23 -0.76 24.92
CA LEU A 100 0.85 -1.12 26.31
C LEU A 100 0.29 0.04 27.09
N LEU A 101 0.86 1.26 26.95
CA LEU A 101 0.32 2.46 27.58
C LEU A 101 -1.06 2.82 27.01
N LEU A 102 -1.23 2.74 25.70
CA LEU A 102 -2.52 3.01 25.06
C LEU A 102 -3.57 1.99 25.50
N ASP A 103 -3.22 0.72 25.62
CA ASP A 103 -4.13 -0.34 26.08
C ASP A 103 -4.61 -0.06 27.52
N VAL A 104 -3.72 0.34 28.42
CA VAL A 104 -4.09 0.73 29.81
C VAL A 104 -5.00 1.95 29.83
N VAL A 105 -4.73 2.96 28.99
CA VAL A 105 -5.55 4.18 28.91
C VAL A 105 -6.92 3.90 28.30
N ASN A 106 -6.98 3.00 27.31
CA ASN A 106 -8.20 2.68 26.59
C ASN A 106 -9.08 1.64 27.28
N ALA A 107 -8.51 0.73 28.08
CA ALA A 107 -9.25 -0.37 28.72
C ALA A 107 -10.52 0.05 29.46
N PRO A 108 -10.56 1.14 30.27
CA PRO A 108 -11.79 1.55 30.95
C PRO A 108 -12.89 2.01 29.98
N THR A 109 -12.54 2.73 28.93
CA THR A 109 -13.51 3.25 27.96
C THR A 109 -13.98 2.18 27.00
N GLU A 110 -13.13 1.24 26.65
CA GLU A 110 -13.51 0.06 25.86
C GLU A 110 -14.48 -0.84 26.64
N ALA A 111 -14.20 -1.10 27.92
CA ALA A 111 -15.07 -1.92 28.76
C ALA A 111 -16.45 -1.29 29.01
N LEU A 112 -16.52 0.05 29.17
CA LEU A 112 -17.76 0.75 29.50
C LEU A 112 -18.55 1.22 28.28
N LEU A 113 -17.85 1.62 27.19
CA LEU A 113 -18.47 2.30 26.06
C LEU A 113 -18.19 1.58 24.71
N GLY A 114 -17.43 0.48 24.72
CA GLY A 114 -17.07 -0.27 23.51
C GLY A 114 -16.19 0.53 22.52
N ARG A 115 -15.52 1.61 23.00
CA ARG A 115 -14.69 2.49 22.17
C ARG A 115 -13.43 2.90 22.92
N PRO A 116 -12.26 2.99 22.22
CA PRO A 116 -11.05 3.50 22.82
C PRO A 116 -11.19 5.00 23.16
N LEU A 117 -10.45 5.46 24.14
CA LEU A 117 -10.32 6.88 24.46
C LEU A 117 -9.45 7.57 23.39
N ILE A 118 -8.35 6.93 23.03
CA ILE A 118 -7.36 7.38 22.05
C ILE A 118 -7.06 6.26 21.08
N GLY A 119 -7.23 6.51 19.80
CA GLY A 119 -6.92 5.53 18.73
C GLY A 119 -7.80 5.73 17.51
N ASN A 120 -7.33 5.33 16.36
CA ASN A 120 -8.14 5.36 15.14
C ASN A 120 -9.14 4.20 15.14
N GLY A 121 -10.28 4.41 14.49
CA GLY A 121 -11.22 3.34 14.19
C GLY A 121 -10.60 2.34 13.21
N ALA A 122 -10.94 1.07 13.36
CA ALA A 122 -10.51 0.04 12.41
C ALA A 122 -11.16 0.25 11.05
N ASP A 123 -10.42 -0.01 9.97
CA ASP A 123 -11.00 0.00 8.63
C ASP A 123 -11.99 -1.16 8.46
N GLY A 124 -13.07 -0.89 7.75
CA GLY A 124 -14.07 -1.90 7.41
C GLY A 124 -13.49 -2.91 6.42
N ALA A 125 -13.77 -4.17 6.63
CA ALA A 125 -13.34 -5.22 5.73
C ALA A 125 -13.99 -5.07 4.34
N SER A 126 -13.19 -5.23 3.29
CA SER A 126 -13.67 -5.33 1.92
C SER A 126 -14.10 -6.77 1.63
N GLY A 127 -15.15 -6.97 0.83
CA GLY A 127 -15.67 -8.30 0.51
C GLY A 127 -16.93 -8.23 -0.34
N ALA A 128 -17.78 -9.25 -0.25
CA ALA A 128 -19.09 -9.32 -0.93
C ALA A 128 -19.88 -8.02 -0.68
N GLN A 129 -19.97 -7.62 0.59
CA GLN A 129 -20.46 -6.31 1.03
C GLN A 129 -19.38 -5.62 1.84
N GLY A 130 -19.06 -4.38 1.50
CA GLY A 130 -18.10 -3.56 2.24
C GLY A 130 -18.62 -3.27 3.65
N GLN A 131 -17.82 -3.58 4.64
CA GLN A 131 -18.14 -3.33 6.05
C GLN A 131 -17.94 -1.86 6.39
N ALA A 132 -18.69 -1.37 7.39
CA ALA A 132 -18.49 -0.03 7.92
C ALA A 132 -17.11 0.11 8.58
N GLY A 133 -16.47 1.25 8.41
CA GLY A 133 -15.32 1.63 9.22
C GLY A 133 -15.70 1.85 10.68
N GLY A 134 -14.82 1.47 11.59
CA GLY A 134 -14.99 1.67 13.03
C GLY A 134 -14.96 3.14 13.42
N ALA A 135 -15.62 3.51 14.50
CA ALA A 135 -15.52 4.84 15.06
C ALA A 135 -14.13 5.08 15.67
N GLY A 136 -13.58 6.29 15.51
CA GLY A 136 -12.36 6.71 16.16
C GLY A 136 -12.51 6.86 17.68
N GLY A 137 -11.39 7.07 18.38
CA GLY A 137 -11.36 7.28 19.82
C GLY A 137 -12.24 8.44 20.28
N ILE A 138 -12.68 8.37 21.50
CA ILE A 138 -13.60 9.38 22.07
C ILE A 138 -12.95 10.77 22.11
N LEU A 139 -11.68 10.86 22.52
CA LEU A 139 -10.94 12.12 22.58
C LEU A 139 -10.12 12.36 21.31
N LEU A 140 -9.34 11.39 20.91
CA LEU A 140 -8.38 11.51 19.81
C LEU A 140 -8.46 10.28 18.91
N GLY A 141 -8.63 10.50 17.62
CA GLY A 141 -8.56 9.45 16.62
C GLY A 141 -9.47 9.68 15.42
N ASN A 142 -9.01 9.26 14.28
CA ASN A 142 -9.79 9.32 13.04
C ASN A 142 -10.77 8.13 12.99
N GLY A 143 -11.88 8.32 12.29
CA GLY A 143 -12.72 7.18 11.89
C GLY A 143 -12.01 6.27 10.91
N GLY A 144 -12.27 4.96 10.98
CA GLY A 144 -11.80 3.98 10.02
C GLY A 144 -12.46 4.13 8.66
N ASN A 145 -11.79 3.74 7.59
CA ASN A 145 -12.37 3.75 6.25
C ASN A 145 -13.42 2.64 6.07
N GLY A 146 -14.42 2.87 5.25
CA GLY A 146 -15.36 1.83 4.84
C GLY A 146 -14.72 0.84 3.86
N GLY A 147 -15.12 -0.44 3.95
CA GLY A 147 -14.69 -1.51 3.05
C GLY A 147 -15.31 -1.38 1.66
N ASN A 148 -14.61 -1.86 0.65
CA ASN A 148 -15.12 -1.94 -0.72
C ASN A 148 -16.02 -3.15 -0.91
N SER A 149 -17.04 -3.03 -1.76
CA SER A 149 -17.93 -4.14 -2.13
C SER A 149 -17.53 -4.78 -3.45
N SER A 150 -17.76 -6.08 -3.58
CA SER A 150 -17.54 -6.86 -4.80
C SER A 150 -18.81 -7.44 -5.42
N ASP A 151 -19.85 -7.71 -4.63
CA ASP A 151 -21.10 -8.29 -5.13
C ASP A 151 -21.89 -7.25 -5.93
N PRO A 152 -22.41 -7.58 -7.10
CA PRO A 152 -23.21 -6.70 -7.92
C PRO A 152 -24.39 -6.09 -7.15
N GLY A 153 -24.53 -4.78 -7.20
CA GLY A 153 -25.55 -4.04 -6.47
C GLY A 153 -25.19 -3.68 -5.04
N ALA A 154 -24.13 -4.26 -4.48
CA ALA A 154 -23.73 -3.97 -3.11
C ALA A 154 -23.07 -2.58 -2.98
N ALA A 155 -23.57 -1.80 -2.03
CA ALA A 155 -23.00 -0.50 -1.69
C ALA A 155 -21.65 -0.63 -0.98
N GLY A 156 -20.73 0.31 -1.19
CA GLY A 156 -19.52 0.40 -0.38
C GLY A 156 -19.84 0.68 1.09
N GLY A 157 -19.01 0.18 2.00
CA GLY A 157 -19.15 0.42 3.44
C GLY A 157 -19.03 1.92 3.78
N PRO A 158 -19.79 2.46 4.72
CA PRO A 158 -19.61 3.83 5.18
C PRO A 158 -18.31 3.96 5.99
N GLY A 159 -17.68 5.14 5.93
CA GLY A 159 -16.56 5.50 6.80
C GLY A 159 -17.01 5.73 8.23
N GLY A 160 -16.16 5.41 9.20
CA GLY A 160 -16.38 5.64 10.62
C GLY A 160 -16.31 7.13 11.00
N SER A 161 -17.03 7.54 12.03
CA SER A 161 -16.96 8.90 12.57
C SER A 161 -15.80 9.05 13.54
N ALA A 162 -15.18 10.23 13.61
CA ALA A 162 -14.25 10.58 14.67
C ALA A 162 -14.99 10.89 16.00
N GLY A 163 -14.24 11.07 17.10
CA GLY A 163 -14.78 11.52 18.39
C GLY A 163 -14.71 13.03 18.56
N LEU A 164 -13.92 13.50 19.52
CA LEU A 164 -13.74 14.92 19.80
C LEU A 164 -12.80 15.56 18.77
N ILE A 165 -11.64 14.98 18.56
CA ILE A 165 -10.60 15.45 17.63
C ILE A 165 -10.22 14.31 16.68
N GLY A 166 -10.33 14.52 15.40
CA GLY A 166 -9.97 13.58 14.35
C GLY A 166 -10.83 13.74 13.12
N ASN A 167 -10.41 13.18 12.01
CA ASN A 167 -11.15 13.24 10.74
C ASN A 167 -12.07 12.02 10.60
N GLY A 168 -13.19 12.20 9.91
CA GLY A 168 -14.03 11.08 9.50
C GLY A 168 -13.33 10.16 8.51
N GLY A 169 -13.62 8.85 8.57
CA GLY A 169 -13.12 7.87 7.62
C GLY A 169 -13.74 8.03 6.23
N ARG A 170 -13.05 7.59 5.20
CA ARG A 170 -13.55 7.60 3.82
C ARG A 170 -14.59 6.49 3.64
N GLY A 171 -15.59 6.71 2.79
CA GLY A 171 -16.50 5.66 2.34
C GLY A 171 -15.81 4.70 1.36
N GLY A 172 -16.20 3.43 1.40
CA GLY A 172 -15.73 2.38 0.48
C GLY A 172 -16.34 2.52 -0.91
N THR A 173 -15.76 1.88 -1.92
CA THR A 173 -16.27 1.82 -3.29
C THR A 173 -17.43 0.85 -3.39
N GLY A 174 -18.46 1.21 -4.14
CA GLY A 174 -19.56 0.31 -4.48
C GLY A 174 -19.16 -0.71 -5.55
N ALA A 175 -19.76 -1.89 -5.54
CA ALA A 175 -19.66 -2.84 -6.62
C ALA A 175 -20.45 -2.38 -7.86
N THR A 176 -20.41 -3.16 -8.96
CA THR A 176 -21.19 -2.89 -10.17
C THR A 176 -22.66 -2.65 -9.84
N GLY A 177 -23.20 -1.49 -10.18
CA GLY A 177 -24.58 -1.11 -9.81
C GLY A 177 -24.77 -0.69 -8.35
N GLY A 178 -23.73 -0.79 -7.51
CA GLY A 178 -23.76 -0.42 -6.09
C GLY A 178 -23.27 1.02 -5.86
N VAL A 179 -23.94 1.77 -5.00
CA VAL A 179 -23.54 3.14 -4.64
C VAL A 179 -22.26 3.16 -3.81
N GLY A 180 -21.50 4.23 -3.91
CA GLY A 180 -20.35 4.44 -3.01
C GLY A 180 -20.78 4.64 -1.56
N GLY A 181 -19.97 4.17 -0.60
CA GLY A 181 -20.19 4.37 0.82
C GLY A 181 -20.13 5.85 1.20
N ALA A 182 -20.89 6.27 2.21
CA ALA A 182 -20.79 7.62 2.75
C ALA A 182 -19.49 7.84 3.51
N GLY A 183 -18.91 9.02 3.48
CA GLY A 183 -17.81 9.41 4.37
C GLY A 183 -18.32 9.60 5.81
N GLY A 184 -17.49 9.28 6.79
CA GLY A 184 -17.73 9.47 8.21
C GLY A 184 -17.67 10.94 8.63
N SER A 185 -18.32 11.31 9.73
CA SER A 185 -18.26 12.67 10.28
C SER A 185 -16.92 12.97 10.92
N GLY A 186 -16.45 14.22 10.77
CA GLY A 186 -15.29 14.72 11.52
C GLY A 186 -15.58 14.87 13.01
N GLY A 187 -14.51 15.12 13.79
CA GLY A 187 -14.57 15.30 15.22
C GLY A 187 -15.45 16.50 15.60
N TRP A 188 -16.08 16.36 16.77
CA TRP A 188 -17.00 17.39 17.24
C TRP A 188 -16.33 18.76 17.42
N LEU A 189 -15.11 18.81 17.96
CA LEU A 189 -14.35 20.03 18.15
C LEU A 189 -13.49 20.34 16.90
N LEU A 190 -12.67 19.39 16.47
CA LEU A 190 -11.71 19.59 15.40
C LEU A 190 -11.61 18.34 14.52
N GLY A 191 -11.88 18.53 13.23
CA GLY A 191 -11.72 17.48 12.22
C GLY A 191 -12.61 17.68 11.01
N SER A 192 -12.11 17.24 9.88
CA SER A 192 -12.85 17.27 8.62
C SER A 192 -13.70 16.01 8.44
N GLY A 193 -14.80 16.12 7.74
CA GLY A 193 -15.58 14.98 7.29
C GLY A 193 -14.78 14.14 6.30
N GLY A 194 -15.01 12.82 6.31
CA GLY A 194 -14.41 11.88 5.36
C GLY A 194 -15.01 12.02 3.96
N ASN A 195 -14.24 11.70 2.92
CA ASN A 195 -14.74 11.69 1.57
C ASN A 195 -15.70 10.54 1.32
N GLY A 196 -16.72 10.74 0.49
CA GLY A 196 -17.57 9.66 -0.01
C GLY A 196 -16.79 8.69 -0.91
N GLY A 197 -17.20 7.42 -0.92
CA GLY A 197 -16.67 6.39 -1.80
C GLY A 197 -17.17 6.55 -3.25
N THR A 198 -16.45 6.00 -4.21
CA THR A 198 -16.87 5.99 -5.61
C THR A 198 -18.02 5.00 -5.83
N GLY A 199 -18.97 5.35 -6.69
CA GLY A 199 -20.00 4.42 -7.16
C GLY A 199 -19.41 3.35 -8.06
N GLY A 200 -20.00 2.16 -8.04
CA GLY A 200 -19.72 1.12 -9.04
C GLY A 200 -20.32 1.49 -10.41
N LEU A 201 -20.16 0.62 -11.39
CA LEU A 201 -20.60 0.83 -12.77
C LEU A 201 -22.07 1.30 -12.82
N GLY A 202 -22.37 2.47 -13.39
CA GLY A 202 -23.71 3.04 -13.49
C GLY A 202 -24.32 3.55 -12.17
N ALA A 203 -23.61 3.47 -11.04
CA ALA A 203 -24.14 3.83 -9.73
C ALA A 203 -23.55 5.14 -9.19
N ALA A 204 -24.30 5.78 -8.28
CA ALA A 204 -23.93 7.06 -7.71
C ALA A 204 -22.75 6.93 -6.73
N GLY A 205 -21.93 8.00 -6.64
CA GLY A 205 -20.93 8.16 -5.59
C GLY A 205 -21.58 8.40 -4.22
N GLY A 206 -20.86 8.03 -3.17
CA GLY A 206 -21.26 8.25 -1.78
C GLY A 206 -21.20 9.73 -1.37
N ARG A 207 -22.01 10.11 -0.39
CA ARG A 207 -21.96 11.47 0.19
C ARG A 207 -20.67 11.66 0.99
N GLY A 208 -20.09 12.86 0.97
CA GLY A 208 -19.05 13.26 1.92
C GLY A 208 -19.59 13.43 3.33
N GLY A 209 -18.75 13.16 4.34
CA GLY A 209 -19.06 13.34 5.76
C GLY A 209 -19.08 14.81 6.17
N ASP A 210 -19.77 15.14 7.24
CA ASP A 210 -19.91 16.49 7.76
C ASP A 210 -18.79 16.82 8.77
N ALA A 211 -18.39 18.09 8.86
CA ALA A 211 -17.62 18.62 9.98
C ALA A 211 -18.57 19.36 10.94
N VAL A 212 -18.16 19.52 12.24
CA VAL A 212 -19.04 20.11 13.24
C VAL A 212 -18.61 21.53 13.62
N LEU A 213 -17.48 21.70 14.32
CA LEU A 213 -17.05 23.03 14.79
C LEU A 213 -15.91 23.59 13.93
N PHE A 214 -14.76 22.95 13.96
CA PHE A 214 -13.59 23.34 13.16
C PHE A 214 -13.22 22.23 12.17
N GLY A 215 -13.43 22.46 10.90
CA GLY A 215 -13.07 21.53 9.84
C GLY A 215 -13.89 21.68 8.57
N ASN A 216 -13.43 21.07 7.52
CA ASN A 216 -14.12 21.09 6.23
C ASN A 216 -15.02 19.85 6.07
N GLY A 217 -16.13 20.00 5.36
CA GLY A 217 -16.90 18.86 4.90
C GLY A 217 -16.11 18.00 3.93
N GLY A 218 -16.33 16.70 3.96
CA GLY A 218 -15.71 15.74 3.03
C GLY A 218 -16.25 15.90 1.62
N ALA A 219 -15.44 15.64 0.59
CA ALA A 219 -15.91 15.63 -0.79
C ALA A 219 -16.88 14.47 -1.05
N GLY A 220 -17.86 14.66 -1.91
CA GLY A 220 -18.68 13.58 -2.45
C GLY A 220 -17.84 12.63 -3.31
N GLY A 221 -18.18 11.36 -3.34
CA GLY A 221 -17.55 10.36 -4.19
C GLY A 221 -17.93 10.53 -5.65
N ALA A 222 -17.09 10.14 -6.60
CA ALA A 222 -17.42 10.13 -8.01
C ALA A 222 -18.51 9.09 -8.32
N GLY A 223 -19.38 9.39 -9.28
CA GLY A 223 -20.27 8.41 -9.88
C GLY A 223 -19.50 7.39 -10.73
N GLY A 224 -20.00 6.18 -10.82
CA GLY A 224 -19.42 5.15 -11.68
C GLY A 224 -19.71 5.40 -13.16
N VAL A 225 -18.82 4.99 -14.06
CA VAL A 225 -19.03 5.06 -15.51
C VAL A 225 -20.21 4.19 -15.93
N GLY A 226 -20.87 4.54 -17.02
CA GLY A 226 -21.93 3.73 -17.62
C GLY A 226 -21.41 2.40 -18.16
N ALA A 227 -22.26 1.40 -18.24
CA ALA A 227 -21.91 0.13 -18.87
C ALA A 227 -21.63 0.35 -20.36
N PRO A 228 -20.57 -0.28 -20.95
CA PRO A 228 -20.27 -0.12 -22.36
C PRO A 228 -21.41 -0.66 -23.24
N GLY A 229 -21.73 0.10 -24.29
CA GLY A 229 -22.69 -0.33 -25.33
C GLY A 229 -22.18 -1.54 -26.10
N THR A 230 -23.11 -2.30 -26.68
CA THR A 230 -22.79 -3.36 -27.66
C THR A 230 -23.40 -3.03 -29.02
N VAL A 231 -23.02 -3.78 -30.06
CA VAL A 231 -23.55 -3.54 -31.41
C VAL A 231 -25.06 -3.55 -31.40
N GLY A 232 -25.68 -2.41 -31.70
CA GLY A 232 -27.13 -2.21 -31.73
C GLY A 232 -27.78 -1.88 -30.38
N VAL A 233 -27.02 -1.80 -29.30
CA VAL A 233 -27.50 -1.40 -27.98
C VAL A 233 -26.67 -0.24 -27.45
N ALA A 234 -27.33 0.89 -27.14
CA ALA A 234 -26.65 2.04 -26.52
C ALA A 234 -26.03 1.67 -25.18
N GLY A 235 -24.92 2.30 -24.85
CA GLY A 235 -24.31 2.17 -23.53
C GLY A 235 -25.19 2.72 -22.42
N GLY A 236 -24.88 2.28 -21.21
CA GLY A 236 -25.57 2.73 -20.00
C GLY A 236 -25.22 4.17 -19.63
N THR A 237 -26.08 4.82 -18.84
CA THR A 237 -25.79 6.13 -18.27
C THR A 237 -24.79 6.00 -17.12
N GLY A 238 -23.86 6.98 -17.01
CA GLY A 238 -22.99 7.08 -15.84
C GLY A 238 -23.77 7.44 -14.58
N GLY A 239 -23.24 7.06 -13.44
CA GLY A 239 -23.82 7.38 -12.14
C GLY A 239 -23.64 8.84 -11.75
N ALA A 240 -24.52 9.38 -10.93
CA ALA A 240 -24.38 10.72 -10.38
C ALA A 240 -23.21 10.81 -9.38
N GLY A 241 -22.54 11.95 -9.32
CA GLY A 241 -21.58 12.24 -8.24
C GLY A 241 -22.31 12.38 -6.89
N GLY A 242 -21.65 11.99 -5.81
CA GLY A 242 -22.17 12.15 -4.46
C GLY A 242 -22.17 13.62 -4.02
N ALA A 243 -23.06 14.00 -3.12
CA ALA A 243 -23.05 15.32 -2.50
C ALA A 243 -21.83 15.48 -1.60
N GLY A 244 -21.25 16.70 -1.53
CA GLY A 244 -20.27 17.05 -0.50
C GLY A 244 -20.92 17.15 0.88
N GLY A 245 -20.13 16.96 1.93
CA GLY A 245 -20.52 17.17 3.31
C GLY A 245 -20.58 18.64 3.69
N THR A 246 -21.25 18.97 4.77
CA THR A 246 -21.28 20.33 5.33
C THR A 246 -19.98 20.67 6.03
N GLY A 247 -19.49 21.91 5.89
CA GLY A 247 -18.39 22.43 6.68
C GLY A 247 -18.84 22.74 8.10
N GLY A 248 -17.89 22.80 9.03
CA GLY A 248 -18.13 23.22 10.40
C GLY A 248 -18.40 24.71 10.51
N LEU A 249 -18.56 25.19 11.76
CA LEU A 249 -18.75 26.62 12.03
C LEU A 249 -17.60 27.44 11.45
N VAL A 250 -16.40 26.93 11.50
CA VAL A 250 -15.21 27.47 10.85
C VAL A 250 -14.66 26.38 9.92
N GLY A 251 -14.95 26.54 8.62
CA GLY A 251 -14.56 25.62 7.58
C GLY A 251 -15.45 25.75 6.35
N SER A 252 -15.09 25.06 5.29
CA SER A 252 -15.83 25.06 4.03
C SER A 252 -16.57 23.74 3.83
N GLY A 253 -17.70 23.80 3.13
CA GLY A 253 -18.37 22.56 2.67
C GLY A 253 -17.50 21.80 1.69
N GLY A 254 -17.69 20.48 1.65
CA GLY A 254 -17.04 19.61 0.68
C GLY A 254 -17.59 19.81 -0.73
N HIS A 255 -16.76 19.57 -1.72
CA HIS A 255 -17.20 19.59 -3.12
C HIS A 255 -18.10 18.38 -3.42
N GLY A 256 -19.08 18.55 -4.31
CA GLY A 256 -19.78 17.40 -4.90
C GLY A 256 -18.81 16.55 -5.73
N GLY A 257 -19.08 15.27 -5.80
CA GLY A 257 -18.33 14.33 -6.65
C GLY A 257 -18.62 14.56 -8.14
N ALA A 258 -17.68 14.20 -9.01
CA ALA A 258 -17.93 14.18 -10.46
C ALA A 258 -18.97 13.10 -10.82
N GLY A 259 -19.82 13.39 -11.82
CA GLY A 259 -20.64 12.36 -12.45
C GLY A 259 -19.76 11.38 -13.24
N GLY A 260 -20.23 10.16 -13.42
CA GLY A 260 -19.58 9.18 -14.29
C GLY A 260 -19.90 9.46 -15.78
N ASP A 261 -18.96 9.13 -16.64
CA ASP A 261 -19.16 9.18 -18.09
C ASP A 261 -20.19 8.12 -18.54
N GLY A 262 -20.91 8.38 -19.63
CA GLY A 262 -21.75 7.38 -20.28
C GLY A 262 -20.90 6.31 -20.98
N GLY A 263 -21.42 5.12 -21.13
CA GLY A 263 -20.77 4.01 -21.83
C GLY A 263 -21.01 4.04 -23.35
#